data_01820c59456a8c723d511d59e4f127ce
#
_entry.id   01820c59456a8c723d511d59e4f127ce
#
_cell.length_a   1.000
_cell.length_b   1.000
_cell.length_c   1.000
_cell.angle_alpha   90.00
_cell.angle_beta   90.00
_cell.angle_gamma   90.00
#
_symmetry.space_group_name_H-M   'P 1'
#
loop_
_entity.id
_entity.type
_entity.pdbx_description
1 polymer ?
#
loop_
_entity_poly.entity_id
_entity_poly.type
_entity_poly.pdbx_seq_one_letter_code
_entity_poly.pdbx_strand_id
1 'polypeptide(L)'
;MMKITIFSILIASFSTVIFAQNPLSVHVLNLDTGLPASNVAVVLEAQQGDKWTKLNEAKTNSEGRIAELYPKDTTLQKGIYKVTFKTGDWFKAKNQRSFFPEVPVVFVIDGSLEHYHIPLLLSPYGYSTYRGN
;
A
#
# COMPACT_ATOMS: atom_id res chain seq x y z
N MET A 1 -60.02 -33.71 -13.38
CA MET A 1 -58.85 -33.19 -14.09
C MET A 1 -58.14 -32.19 -13.19
N MET A 2 -57.02 -32.59 -12.63
CA MET A 2 -56.20 -31.76 -11.74
C MET A 2 -55.16 -31.01 -12.56
N LYS A 3 -55.23 -29.66 -12.59
CA LYS A 3 -54.26 -28.82 -13.30
C LYS A 3 -53.06 -28.58 -12.39
N ILE A 4 -51.92 -29.18 -12.73
CA ILE A 4 -50.67 -28.94 -12.03
C ILE A 4 -50.04 -27.69 -12.67
N THR A 5 -50.00 -26.59 -11.91
CA THR A 5 -49.32 -25.36 -12.31
C THR A 5 -47.86 -25.47 -11.85
N ILE A 6 -46.96 -25.64 -12.79
CA ILE A 6 -45.50 -25.63 -12.55
C ILE A 6 -45.05 -24.18 -12.40
N PHE A 7 -44.65 -23.80 -11.19
CA PHE A 7 -44.05 -22.50 -10.91
C PHE A 7 -42.56 -22.62 -11.17
N SER A 8 -42.10 -22.07 -12.31
CA SER A 8 -40.68 -22.00 -12.61
C SER A 8 -40.04 -20.88 -11.80
N ILE A 9 -39.26 -21.28 -10.79
CA ILE A 9 -38.43 -20.33 -10.02
C ILE A 9 -37.19 -19.98 -10.86
N LEU A 10 -37.14 -18.76 -11.37
CA LEU A 10 -35.98 -18.23 -12.04
C LEU A 10 -34.97 -17.80 -10.97
N ILE A 11 -33.92 -18.62 -10.74
CA ILE A 11 -32.83 -18.28 -9.86
C ILE A 11 -31.89 -17.33 -10.61
N ALA A 12 -31.98 -16.04 -10.33
CA ALA A 12 -31.03 -15.05 -10.80
C ALA A 12 -29.70 -15.23 -10.07
N SER A 13 -28.71 -15.80 -10.74
CA SER A 13 -27.34 -15.89 -10.24
C SER A 13 -26.71 -14.51 -10.31
N PHE A 14 -26.60 -13.82 -9.18
CA PHE A 14 -25.79 -12.61 -9.07
C PHE A 14 -24.32 -13.03 -9.03
N SER A 15 -23.62 -12.85 -10.14
CA SER A 15 -22.17 -12.97 -10.18
C SER A 15 -21.59 -11.75 -9.47
N THR A 16 -21.11 -11.91 -8.25
CA THR A 16 -20.32 -10.88 -7.55
C THR A 16 -18.95 -10.79 -8.22
N VAL A 17 -18.66 -9.67 -8.85
CA VAL A 17 -17.32 -9.39 -9.37
C VAL A 17 -16.44 -9.07 -8.16
N ILE A 18 -15.58 -10.01 -7.78
CA ILE A 18 -14.58 -9.80 -6.74
C ILE A 18 -13.37 -9.15 -7.40
N PHE A 19 -13.12 -7.86 -7.10
CA PHE A 19 -11.88 -7.21 -7.51
C PHE A 19 -10.75 -7.72 -6.62
N ALA A 20 -9.65 -8.16 -7.24
CA ALA A 20 -8.46 -8.53 -6.50
C ALA A 20 -7.88 -7.30 -5.78
N GLN A 21 -7.48 -7.46 -4.50
CA GLN A 21 -6.79 -6.44 -3.73
C GLN A 21 -5.47 -6.09 -4.40
N ASN A 22 -5.08 -4.79 -4.40
CA ASN A 22 -3.76 -4.39 -4.87
C ASN A 22 -2.67 -5.10 -4.04
N PRO A 23 -1.63 -5.64 -4.66
CA PRO A 23 -0.65 -6.46 -3.98
C PRO A 23 0.27 -5.71 -3.01
N LEU A 24 0.25 -4.37 -2.98
CA LEU A 24 1.10 -3.58 -2.10
C LEU A 24 0.37 -2.38 -1.52
N SER A 25 0.42 -2.27 -0.20
CA SER A 25 -0.05 -1.10 0.54
C SER A 25 0.99 -0.63 1.56
N VAL A 26 0.88 0.62 1.97
CA VAL A 26 1.70 1.21 3.02
C VAL A 26 0.82 1.97 4.02
N HIS A 27 1.36 2.20 5.21
CA HIS A 27 0.70 2.97 6.26
C HIS A 27 1.75 3.74 7.07
N VAL A 28 1.47 4.99 7.39
CA VAL A 28 2.35 5.82 8.22
C VAL A 28 1.59 6.29 9.46
N LEU A 29 2.14 5.95 10.63
CA LEU A 29 1.68 6.43 11.92
C LEU A 29 2.69 7.45 12.47
N ASN A 30 2.19 8.63 12.84
CA ASN A 30 2.97 9.64 13.54
C ASN A 30 3.03 9.29 15.03
N LEU A 31 4.20 8.88 15.52
CA LEU A 31 4.39 8.48 16.91
C LEU A 31 4.27 9.64 17.91
N ASP A 32 4.52 10.87 17.47
CA ASP A 32 4.41 12.04 18.35
C ASP A 32 2.96 12.34 18.75
N THR A 33 2.03 12.01 17.88
CA THR A 33 0.60 12.30 18.10
C THR A 33 -0.24 11.04 18.29
N GLY A 34 0.26 9.88 17.89
CA GLY A 34 -0.52 8.63 17.82
C GLY A 34 -1.56 8.61 16.71
N LEU A 35 -1.49 9.55 15.77
CA LEU A 35 -2.45 9.70 14.68
C LEU A 35 -1.83 9.31 13.33
N PRO A 36 -2.66 8.91 12.34
CA PRO A 36 -2.19 8.68 10.99
C PRO A 36 -1.51 9.91 10.39
N ALA A 37 -0.43 9.70 9.65
CA ALA A 37 0.26 10.76 8.92
C ALA A 37 -0.28 10.84 7.48
N SER A 38 -1.08 11.87 7.21
CA SER A 38 -1.63 12.13 5.87
C SER A 38 -0.67 12.97 5.01
N ASN A 39 -0.78 12.83 3.68
CA ASN A 39 0.02 13.57 2.70
C ASN A 39 1.52 13.28 2.73
N VAL A 40 1.93 12.13 3.22
CA VAL A 40 3.31 11.66 3.07
C VAL A 40 3.48 11.10 1.65
N ALA A 41 4.38 11.68 0.89
CA ALA A 41 4.72 11.15 -0.44
C ALA A 41 5.54 9.86 -0.30
N VAL A 42 5.19 8.86 -1.10
CA VAL A 42 5.85 7.55 -1.11
C VAL A 42 6.13 7.16 -2.56
N VAL A 43 7.37 6.77 -2.83
CA VAL A 43 7.82 6.30 -4.14
C VAL A 43 8.08 4.80 -4.06
N LEU A 44 7.56 4.06 -5.04
CA LEU A 44 7.85 2.63 -5.23
C LEU A 44 8.84 2.47 -6.37
N GLU A 45 9.90 1.72 -6.12
CA GLU A 45 10.90 1.35 -7.11
C GLU A 45 11.15 -0.16 -7.11
N ALA A 46 11.44 -0.71 -8.28
CA ALA A 46 11.92 -2.08 -8.44
C ALA A 46 13.41 -2.09 -8.76
N GLN A 47 14.15 -3.03 -8.19
CA GLN A 47 15.55 -3.24 -8.53
C GLN A 47 15.67 -3.96 -9.89
N GLN A 48 16.43 -3.37 -10.78
CA GLN A 48 16.78 -3.94 -12.08
C GLN A 48 18.29 -3.88 -12.26
N GLY A 49 18.98 -5.00 -11.98
CA GLY A 49 20.44 -5.03 -11.92
C GLY A 49 20.97 -4.09 -10.85
N ASP A 50 21.82 -3.15 -11.24
CA ASP A 50 22.38 -2.14 -10.32
C ASP A 50 21.52 -0.88 -10.18
N LYS A 51 20.36 -0.85 -10.83
CA LYS A 51 19.52 0.35 -10.92
C LYS A 51 18.18 0.13 -10.23
N TRP A 52 17.61 1.25 -9.78
CA TRP A 52 16.24 1.34 -9.29
C TRP A 52 15.36 1.98 -10.35
N THR A 53 14.26 1.33 -10.68
CA THR A 53 13.29 1.85 -11.65
C THR A 53 12.02 2.24 -10.92
N LYS A 54 11.62 3.51 -11.05
CA LYS A 54 10.38 4.00 -10.46
C LYS A 54 9.17 3.33 -11.11
N LEU A 55 8.31 2.75 -10.30
CA LEU A 55 7.07 2.12 -10.73
C LEU A 55 5.83 2.98 -10.44
N ASN A 56 5.81 3.65 -9.32
CA ASN A 56 4.68 4.48 -8.90
C ASN A 56 5.09 5.49 -7.83
N GLU A 57 4.23 6.47 -7.63
CA GLU A 57 4.32 7.46 -6.57
C GLU A 57 2.91 7.87 -6.15
N ALA A 58 2.68 7.97 -4.85
CA ALA A 58 1.40 8.40 -4.30
C ALA A 58 1.61 9.07 -2.95
N LYS A 59 0.56 9.68 -2.41
CA LYS A 59 0.55 10.27 -1.07
C LYS A 59 -0.41 9.51 -0.17
N THR A 60 -0.06 9.39 1.10
CA THR A 60 -0.96 8.82 2.11
C THR A 60 -2.25 9.64 2.22
N ASN A 61 -3.35 8.95 2.45
CA ASN A 61 -4.67 9.55 2.65
C ASN A 61 -4.86 10.01 4.11
N SER A 62 -6.08 10.43 4.45
CA SER A 62 -6.43 10.87 5.82
C SER A 62 -6.25 9.78 6.88
N GLU A 63 -6.21 8.51 6.49
CA GLU A 63 -5.94 7.38 7.37
C GLU A 63 -4.45 6.99 7.39
N GLY A 64 -3.59 7.80 6.77
CA GLY A 64 -2.15 7.53 6.66
C GLY A 64 -1.81 6.39 5.71
N ARG A 65 -2.72 6.01 4.80
CA ARG A 65 -2.59 4.82 3.95
C ARG A 65 -2.48 5.16 2.48
N ILE A 66 -1.74 4.31 1.77
CA ILE A 66 -1.85 4.12 0.33
C ILE A 66 -2.24 2.67 0.12
N ALA A 67 -3.50 2.42 -0.26
CA ALA A 67 -4.04 1.07 -0.42
C ALA A 67 -3.56 0.39 -1.71
N GLU A 68 -3.22 1.16 -2.72
CA GLU A 68 -2.91 0.67 -4.06
C GLU A 68 -1.60 1.31 -4.56
N LEU A 69 -0.47 0.82 -4.06
CA LEU A 69 0.84 1.36 -4.42
C LEU A 69 1.50 0.62 -5.59
N TYR A 70 1.19 -0.66 -5.79
CA TYR A 70 1.67 -1.40 -6.96
C TYR A 70 0.94 -0.93 -8.22
N PRO A 71 1.63 -0.81 -9.37
CA PRO A 71 0.98 -0.36 -10.61
C PRO A 71 -0.24 -1.20 -10.97
N LYS A 72 -1.36 -0.53 -11.31
CA LYS A 72 -2.59 -1.20 -11.72
C LYS A 72 -2.39 -1.92 -13.05
N ASP A 73 -3.18 -2.97 -13.26
CA ASP A 73 -3.20 -3.76 -14.50
C ASP A 73 -1.84 -4.40 -14.84
N THR A 74 -0.99 -4.57 -13.83
CA THR A 74 0.34 -5.15 -13.95
C THR A 74 0.43 -6.39 -13.08
N THR A 75 0.94 -7.49 -13.63
CA THR A 75 1.18 -8.71 -12.86
C THR A 75 2.30 -8.48 -11.86
N LEU A 76 2.08 -8.90 -10.61
CA LEU A 76 3.08 -8.82 -9.56
C LEU A 76 4.32 -9.64 -9.93
N GLN A 77 5.46 -8.98 -9.98
CA GLN A 77 6.74 -9.60 -10.27
C GLN A 77 7.50 -9.89 -8.98
N LYS A 78 8.07 -11.09 -8.86
CA LYS A 78 9.02 -11.41 -7.80
C LYS A 78 10.28 -10.56 -7.96
N GLY A 79 10.84 -10.11 -6.86
CA GLY A 79 12.07 -9.31 -6.90
C GLY A 79 12.30 -8.49 -5.64
N ILE A 80 13.26 -7.61 -5.74
CA ILE A 80 13.62 -6.66 -4.69
C ILE A 80 13.01 -5.31 -5.04
N TYR A 81 12.36 -4.73 -4.07
CA TYR A 81 11.64 -3.45 -4.19
C TYR A 81 12.08 -2.49 -3.09
N LYS A 82 11.83 -1.23 -3.33
CA LYS A 82 12.07 -0.17 -2.35
C LYS A 82 10.87 0.77 -2.32
N VAL A 83 10.33 1.00 -1.14
CA VAL A 83 9.43 2.13 -0.89
C VAL A 83 10.22 3.21 -0.16
N THR A 84 10.15 4.42 -0.67
CA THR A 84 10.81 5.57 -0.04
C THR A 84 9.75 6.54 0.44
N PHE A 85 9.67 6.71 1.75
CA PHE A 85 8.78 7.68 2.39
C PHE A 85 9.49 9.03 2.48
N LYS A 86 8.92 10.06 1.88
CA LYS A 86 9.50 11.43 1.85
C LYS A 86 9.20 12.17 3.16
N THR A 87 9.71 11.63 4.25
CA THR A 87 9.40 12.06 5.61
C THR A 87 9.99 13.41 5.96
N GLY A 88 11.20 13.72 5.49
CA GLY A 88 11.84 15.02 5.72
C GLY A 88 11.02 16.17 5.15
N ASP A 89 10.52 16.02 3.93
CA ASP A 89 9.65 17.02 3.29
C ASP A 89 8.33 17.17 4.06
N TRP A 90 7.77 16.06 4.55
CA TRP A 90 6.54 16.08 5.33
C TRP A 90 6.69 16.83 6.64
N PHE A 91 7.76 16.60 7.40
CA PHE A 91 8.07 17.35 8.63
C PHE A 91 8.35 18.81 8.36
N LYS A 92 9.11 19.11 7.30
CA LYS A 92 9.44 20.46 6.90
C LYS A 92 8.21 21.30 6.57
N ALA A 93 7.23 20.71 5.89
CA ALA A 93 5.95 21.37 5.60
C ALA A 93 5.16 21.72 6.87
N LYS A 94 5.46 21.06 7.99
CA LYS A 94 4.86 21.31 9.31
C LYS A 94 5.77 22.17 10.22
N ASN A 95 6.85 22.74 9.69
CA ASN A 95 7.87 23.49 10.44
C ASN A 95 8.48 22.68 11.59
N GLN A 96 8.61 21.36 11.39
CA GLN A 96 9.25 20.46 12.34
C GLN A 96 10.65 20.06 11.84
N ARG A 97 11.61 20.04 12.76
CA ARG A 97 12.92 19.46 12.50
C ARG A 97 12.84 17.96 12.50
N SER A 98 13.60 17.33 11.61
CA SER A 98 13.76 15.89 11.56
C SER A 98 15.20 15.53 11.20
N PHE A 99 15.60 14.30 11.53
CA PHE A 99 16.96 13.85 11.29
C PHE A 99 17.12 13.16 9.94
N PHE A 100 16.11 12.38 9.54
CA PHE A 100 16.17 11.62 8.30
C PHE A 100 15.49 12.40 7.17
N PRO A 101 16.19 12.70 6.05
CA PRO A 101 15.57 13.40 4.92
C PRO A 101 14.49 12.56 4.24
N GLU A 102 14.63 11.25 4.27
CA GLU A 102 13.68 10.27 3.77
C GLU A 102 13.91 8.92 4.45
N VAL A 103 12.94 8.02 4.33
CA VAL A 103 13.04 6.66 4.86
C VAL A 103 12.87 5.67 3.71
N PRO A 104 13.97 5.10 3.19
CA PRO A 104 13.91 4.01 2.23
C PRO A 104 13.77 2.68 2.94
N VAL A 105 12.83 1.85 2.49
CA VAL A 105 12.63 0.49 2.99
C VAL A 105 12.77 -0.47 1.81
N VAL A 106 13.82 -1.27 1.83
CA VAL A 106 14.08 -2.31 0.84
C VAL A 106 13.48 -3.62 1.34
N PHE A 107 12.72 -4.29 0.48
CA PHE A 107 12.03 -5.53 0.84
C PHE A 107 11.94 -6.48 -0.35
N VAL A 108 11.60 -7.74 -0.04
CA VAL A 108 11.50 -8.80 -1.05
C VAL A 108 10.04 -9.16 -1.29
N ILE A 109 9.65 -9.22 -2.56
CA ILE A 109 8.43 -9.89 -3.00
C ILE A 109 8.84 -11.25 -3.56
N ASP A 110 8.54 -12.33 -2.82
CA ASP A 110 8.90 -13.70 -3.19
C ASP A 110 7.73 -14.50 -3.76
N GLY A 111 6.56 -13.89 -3.84
CA GLY A 111 5.33 -14.52 -4.33
C GLY A 111 4.61 -15.40 -3.32
N SER A 112 5.08 -15.48 -2.09
CA SER A 112 4.44 -16.28 -1.02
C SER A 112 3.13 -15.67 -0.51
N LEU A 113 2.92 -14.38 -0.74
CA LEU A 113 1.72 -13.64 -0.33
C LEU A 113 1.04 -13.00 -1.54
N GLU A 114 -0.27 -12.87 -1.48
CA GLU A 114 -1.06 -12.11 -2.46
C GLU A 114 -1.02 -10.60 -2.19
N HIS A 115 -0.74 -10.22 -0.95
CA HIS A 115 -0.68 -8.84 -0.50
C HIS A 115 0.48 -8.62 0.48
N TYR A 116 1.25 -7.56 0.20
CA TYR A 116 2.37 -7.09 1.03
C TYR A 116 1.99 -5.74 1.62
N HIS A 117 2.28 -5.54 2.90
CA HIS A 117 1.98 -4.30 3.61
C HIS A 117 3.20 -3.81 4.37
N ILE A 118 3.57 -2.54 4.14
CA ILE A 118 4.73 -1.90 4.77
C ILE A 118 4.25 -0.78 5.69
N PRO A 119 4.10 -1.03 7.00
CA PRO A 119 3.82 0.01 7.98
C PRO A 119 5.11 0.76 8.35
N LEU A 120 4.98 2.07 8.55
CA LEU A 120 6.03 2.93 9.08
C LEU A 120 5.55 3.60 10.37
N LEU A 121 6.29 3.39 11.45
CA LEU A 121 6.13 4.12 12.70
C LEU A 121 7.15 5.26 12.70
N LEU A 122 6.67 6.50 12.63
CA LEU A 122 7.49 7.66 12.31
C LEU A 122 7.53 8.66 13.45
N SER A 123 8.75 9.06 13.82
CA SER A 123 9.02 10.25 14.62
C SER A 123 10.08 11.13 13.94
N PRO A 124 10.31 12.36 14.40
CA PRO A 124 11.30 13.23 13.77
C PRO A 124 12.75 12.70 13.81
N TYR A 125 13.08 11.87 14.80
CA TYR A 125 14.45 11.40 15.04
C TYR A 125 14.62 9.88 15.02
N GLY A 126 13.58 9.15 14.65
CA GLY A 126 13.63 7.70 14.58
C GLY A 126 12.43 7.13 13.87
N TYR A 127 12.55 5.89 13.45
CA TYR A 127 11.44 5.17 12.84
C TYR A 127 11.62 3.67 13.01
N SER A 128 10.54 2.96 12.85
CA SER A 128 10.58 1.51 12.70
C SER A 128 9.61 1.06 11.62
N THR A 129 9.90 -0.10 11.04
CA THR A 129 9.08 -0.71 10.01
C THR A 129 9.07 -2.22 10.19
N TYR A 130 8.05 -2.88 9.67
CA TYR A 130 7.92 -4.33 9.74
C TYR A 130 7.07 -4.83 8.59
N ARG A 131 7.03 -6.15 8.39
CA ARG A 131 6.08 -6.73 7.46
C ARG A 131 4.71 -6.79 8.13
N GLY A 132 3.80 -5.93 7.70
CA GLY A 132 2.42 -5.92 8.16
C GLY A 132 1.57 -7.08 7.60
N ASN A 133 0.36 -7.19 8.10
CA ASN A 133 -0.63 -8.17 7.63
C ASN A 133 -1.49 -7.60 6.51
#